data_3a6dd22f588ef375c19e566a9710fe97
#
_entry.id   3a6dd22f588ef375c19e566a9710fe97
#
_cell.length_a   1.000
_cell.length_b   1.000
_cell.length_c   1.000
_cell.angle_alpha   90.00
_cell.angle_beta   90.00
_cell.angle_gamma   90.00
#
_symmetry.space_group_name_H-M   'P 1'
#
loop_
_entity.id
_entity.type
_entity.pdbx_description
1 polymer ?
#
loop_
_entity_poly.entity_id
_entity_poly.type
_entity_poly.pdbx_seq_one_letter_code
_entity_poly.pdbx_strand_id
1 'polypeptide(L)'
;MNYQDVPYLMSPLHKNFNATYDFHDKQIKVKTLDYVQRKKDSLIADQKGAEYLHLVSTAETGRQNIYIKPGETKSINGTLVTFNRAIDGAVEFKKENGQILIKTPVDANFMTMATQATGTTVKDQFQPLVLRSLYTINELKLVVPEGLKKGKLMAFEGDRKKDQNVPDAMTIELQGPKTKQIVELSVERGNPNAYKQVTMDGLNMMIGFGPKIYNTPFAIKLDDFV
;
A
#
# COMPACT_ATOMS: atom_id res chain seq x y z
N MET A 1 10.06 -26.49 -1.86
CA MET A 1 9.13 -25.46 -1.37
C MET A 1 8.09 -26.16 -0.52
N ASN A 2 8.00 -25.87 0.77
CA ASN A 2 6.98 -26.45 1.64
C ASN A 2 5.80 -25.49 1.69
N TYR A 3 4.65 -25.93 1.25
CA TYR A 3 3.39 -25.18 1.32
C TYR A 3 2.58 -25.66 2.52
N GLN A 4 2.15 -24.75 3.37
CA GLN A 4 1.27 -25.03 4.49
C GLN A 4 0.09 -24.05 4.44
N ASP A 5 -1.11 -24.56 4.50
CA ASP A 5 -2.35 -23.81 4.45
C ASP A 5 -3.23 -24.18 5.65
N VAL A 6 -3.78 -23.18 6.29
CA VAL A 6 -4.76 -23.34 7.37
C VAL A 6 -6.01 -22.57 7.00
N PRO A 7 -7.10 -23.28 6.69
CA PRO A 7 -8.37 -22.63 6.40
C PRO A 7 -8.93 -21.97 7.67
N TYR A 8 -9.02 -20.65 7.65
CA TYR A 8 -9.58 -19.86 8.72
C TYR A 8 -10.45 -18.74 8.15
N LEU A 9 -11.70 -18.66 8.62
CA LEU A 9 -12.60 -17.61 8.17
C LEU A 9 -12.35 -16.31 8.95
N MET A 10 -11.62 -15.39 8.33
CA MET A 10 -11.40 -14.07 8.89
C MET A 10 -12.62 -13.16 8.74
N SER A 11 -12.95 -12.46 9.82
CA SER A 11 -13.95 -11.39 9.81
C SER A 11 -13.60 -10.36 10.90
N PRO A 12 -14.19 -9.16 10.91
CA PRO A 12 -13.98 -8.21 11.99
C PRO A 12 -14.31 -8.76 13.39
N LEU A 13 -15.23 -9.73 13.46
CA LEU A 13 -15.63 -10.40 14.71
C LEU A 13 -14.77 -11.64 15.03
N HIS A 14 -14.10 -12.22 14.04
CA HIS A 14 -13.26 -13.43 14.15
C HIS A 14 -11.89 -13.17 13.58
N LYS A 15 -11.11 -12.27 14.20
CA LYS A 15 -9.78 -11.86 13.74
C LYS A 15 -8.61 -12.44 14.55
N ASN A 16 -8.88 -13.29 15.52
CA ASN A 16 -7.87 -13.82 16.44
C ASN A 16 -7.26 -15.14 15.93
N PHE A 17 -6.68 -15.10 14.73
CA PHE A 17 -5.95 -16.27 14.21
C PHE A 17 -4.60 -16.42 14.92
N ASN A 18 -4.27 -17.67 15.29
CA ASN A 18 -2.99 -18.04 15.87
C ASN A 18 -2.65 -19.46 15.40
N ALA A 19 -1.50 -19.61 14.77
CA ALA A 19 -1.02 -20.91 14.29
C ALA A 19 0.50 -21.02 14.44
N THR A 20 0.98 -22.25 14.51
CA THR A 20 2.41 -22.56 14.51
C THR A 20 2.72 -23.42 13.28
N TYR A 21 3.74 -23.04 12.56
CA TYR A 21 4.21 -23.73 11.36
C TYR A 21 5.61 -24.30 11.61
N ASP A 22 5.81 -25.55 11.25
CA ASP A 22 7.08 -26.24 11.39
C ASP A 22 7.87 -26.23 10.08
N PHE A 23 9.11 -25.74 10.15
CA PHE A 23 10.03 -25.70 9.03
C PHE A 23 11.35 -26.38 9.43
N HIS A 24 11.42 -27.69 9.24
CA HIS A 24 12.54 -28.54 9.68
C HIS A 24 12.81 -28.40 11.19
N ASP A 25 13.90 -27.69 11.53
CA ASP A 25 14.37 -27.46 12.90
C ASP A 25 13.81 -26.18 13.55
N LYS A 26 12.94 -25.45 12.85
CA LYS A 26 12.43 -24.14 13.27
C LYS A 26 10.92 -24.10 13.31
N GLN A 27 10.41 -23.42 14.31
CA GLN A 27 8.98 -23.12 14.42
C GLN A 27 8.74 -21.62 14.22
N ILE A 28 7.75 -21.29 13.41
CA ILE A 28 7.26 -19.93 13.24
C ILE A 28 5.83 -19.84 13.75
N LYS A 29 5.62 -19.03 14.78
CA LYS A 29 4.29 -18.70 15.27
C LYS A 29 3.76 -17.49 14.50
N VAL A 30 2.54 -17.60 14.02
CA VAL A 30 1.82 -16.54 13.30
C VAL A 30 0.62 -16.15 14.12
N LYS A 31 0.54 -14.89 14.51
CA LYS A 31 -0.58 -14.34 15.28
C LYS A 31 -1.14 -13.12 14.57
N THR A 32 -2.45 -13.07 14.36
CA THR A 32 -3.11 -11.85 13.88
C THR A 32 -3.17 -10.82 14.99
N LEU A 33 -2.71 -9.61 14.69
CA LEU A 33 -2.82 -8.44 15.56
C LEU A 33 -4.04 -7.60 15.20
N ASP A 34 -4.31 -7.44 13.89
CA ASP A 34 -5.47 -6.71 13.42
C ASP A 34 -5.91 -7.17 12.02
N TYR A 35 -7.19 -6.96 11.71
CA TYR A 35 -7.79 -7.22 10.41
C TYR A 35 -8.81 -6.12 10.09
N VAL A 36 -8.62 -5.47 8.96
CA VAL A 36 -9.47 -4.37 8.49
C VAL A 36 -9.96 -4.68 7.08
N GLN A 37 -11.26 -4.79 6.91
CA GLN A 37 -11.86 -4.98 5.60
C GLN A 37 -11.83 -3.68 4.82
N ARG A 38 -11.47 -3.74 3.52
CA ARG A 38 -11.44 -2.56 2.66
C ARG A 38 -10.67 -1.42 3.32
N LYS A 39 -9.44 -1.70 3.73
CA LYS A 39 -8.63 -0.78 4.54
C LYS A 39 -8.45 0.56 3.84
N LYS A 40 -8.88 1.61 4.51
CA LYS A 40 -8.63 3.01 4.12
C LYS A 40 -7.86 3.70 5.23
N ASP A 41 -6.75 4.31 4.85
CA ASP A 41 -5.98 5.12 5.77
C ASP A 41 -6.51 6.56 5.78
N SER A 42 -6.63 7.13 6.96
CA SER A 42 -6.98 8.55 7.16
C SER A 42 -6.05 9.18 8.18
N LEU A 43 -5.66 10.40 7.93
CA LEU A 43 -4.84 11.19 8.83
C LEU A 43 -5.73 11.98 9.79
N ILE A 44 -5.70 11.59 11.05
CA ILE A 44 -6.36 12.33 12.13
C ILE A 44 -5.42 13.41 12.62
N ALA A 45 -5.85 14.66 12.61
CA ALA A 45 -5.05 15.80 13.01
C ALA A 45 -4.57 15.66 14.47
N ASP A 46 -3.27 15.77 14.67
CA ASP A 46 -2.62 15.73 15.98
C ASP A 46 -1.36 16.59 15.93
N GLN A 47 -1.31 17.66 16.70
CA GLN A 47 -0.16 18.59 16.74
C GLN A 47 1.13 17.92 17.20
N LYS A 48 1.04 16.87 18.02
CA LYS A 48 2.16 16.05 18.48
C LYS A 48 2.45 14.87 17.55
N GLY A 49 1.62 14.66 16.54
CA GLY A 49 1.76 13.60 15.56
C GLY A 49 2.93 13.81 14.60
N ALA A 50 3.23 12.77 13.83
CA ALA A 50 4.22 12.85 12.75
C ALA A 50 3.74 13.77 11.63
N GLU A 51 4.69 14.32 10.88
CA GLU A 51 4.40 15.09 9.66
C GLU A 51 4.23 14.12 8.48
N TYR A 52 3.25 14.38 7.63
CA TYR A 52 2.96 13.56 6.45
C TYR A 52 2.81 14.40 5.19
N LEU A 53 3.31 13.89 4.10
CA LEU A 53 2.93 14.29 2.75
C LEU A 53 1.70 13.49 2.35
N HIS A 54 0.60 14.18 2.03
CA HIS A 54 -0.63 13.59 1.55
C HIS A 54 -0.66 13.61 0.03
N LEU A 55 -0.74 12.45 -0.58
CA LEU A 55 -0.89 12.25 -2.02
C LEU A 55 -2.25 11.63 -2.31
N VAL A 56 -2.80 11.97 -3.45
CA VAL A 56 -3.97 11.30 -4.03
C VAL A 56 -3.59 10.75 -5.38
N SER A 57 -3.78 9.46 -5.57
CA SER A 57 -3.57 8.80 -6.86
C SER A 57 -4.85 8.10 -7.32
N THR A 58 -4.95 7.83 -8.61
CA THR A 58 -5.98 6.98 -9.19
C THR A 58 -5.35 5.66 -9.59
N ALA A 59 -5.92 4.56 -9.11
CA ALA A 59 -5.60 3.19 -9.52
C ALA A 59 -6.84 2.55 -10.16
N GLU A 60 -6.73 1.34 -10.62
CA GLU A 60 -7.87 0.54 -11.08
C GLU A 60 -8.95 0.39 -10.01
N THR A 61 -8.53 0.38 -8.74
CA THR A 61 -9.42 0.35 -7.57
C THR A 61 -10.08 1.69 -7.23
N GLY A 62 -9.81 2.74 -8.03
CA GLY A 62 -10.34 4.09 -7.83
C GLY A 62 -9.37 5.05 -7.13
N ARG A 63 -9.90 6.10 -6.51
CA ARG A 63 -9.12 7.12 -5.82
C ARG A 63 -8.53 6.60 -4.51
N GLN A 64 -7.22 6.74 -4.36
CA GLN A 64 -6.48 6.33 -3.17
C GLN A 64 -5.85 7.54 -2.48
N ASN A 65 -6.00 7.63 -1.16
CA ASN A 65 -5.26 8.57 -0.32
C ASN A 65 -4.01 7.86 0.21
N ILE A 66 -2.87 8.49 0.03
CA ILE A 66 -1.56 7.94 0.37
C ILE A 66 -0.86 8.95 1.25
N TYR A 67 -0.33 8.49 2.39
CA TYR A 67 0.38 9.33 3.35
C TYR A 67 1.81 8.81 3.50
N ILE A 68 2.80 9.70 3.33
CA ILE A 68 4.22 9.34 3.36
C ILE A 68 4.91 10.20 4.42
N LYS A 69 5.63 9.55 5.35
CA LYS A 69 6.48 10.23 6.34
C LYS A 69 7.84 10.61 5.75
N PRO A 70 8.53 11.60 6.34
CA PRO A 70 9.92 11.85 6.01
C PRO A 70 10.79 10.59 6.15
N GLY A 71 11.59 10.28 5.13
CA GLY A 71 12.43 9.08 5.05
C GLY A 71 11.73 7.81 4.55
N GLU A 72 10.42 7.85 4.34
CA GLU A 72 9.63 6.72 3.87
C GLU A 72 9.57 6.64 2.33
N THR A 73 9.39 5.43 1.83
CA THR A 73 9.19 5.12 0.41
C THR A 73 7.93 4.29 0.25
N LYS A 74 7.12 4.60 -0.77
CA LYS A 74 5.95 3.80 -1.15
C LYS A 74 5.98 3.52 -2.65
N SER A 75 5.49 2.35 -3.04
CA SER A 75 5.21 2.04 -4.44
C SER A 75 3.76 2.41 -4.75
N ILE A 76 3.56 3.21 -5.79
CA ILE A 76 2.24 3.66 -6.24
C ILE A 76 2.14 3.32 -7.73
N ASN A 77 1.25 2.42 -8.09
CA ASN A 77 1.11 1.93 -9.47
C ASN A 77 2.47 1.53 -10.10
N GLY A 78 3.29 0.80 -9.33
CA GLY A 78 4.61 0.36 -9.78
C GLY A 78 5.73 1.41 -9.74
N THR A 79 5.41 2.68 -9.51
CA THR A 79 6.40 3.77 -9.38
C THR A 79 6.77 4.00 -7.92
N LEU A 80 8.08 4.08 -7.64
CA LEU A 80 8.56 4.43 -6.30
C LEU A 80 8.38 5.93 -6.06
N VAL A 81 7.80 6.26 -4.91
CA VAL A 81 7.59 7.64 -4.44
C VAL A 81 8.19 7.78 -3.05
N THR A 82 9.00 8.82 -2.86
CA THR A 82 9.74 9.04 -1.61
C THR A 82 9.48 10.42 -1.05
N PHE A 83 9.65 10.58 0.26
CA PHE A 83 9.62 11.88 0.90
C PHE A 83 10.86 12.07 1.80
N ASN A 84 11.65 13.11 1.53
CA ASN A 84 12.95 13.40 2.18
C ASN A 84 13.90 12.19 2.16
N ARG A 85 13.89 11.43 1.07
CA ARG A 85 14.79 10.30 0.84
C ARG A 85 15.12 10.21 -0.64
N ALA A 86 16.41 10.24 -0.96
CA ALA A 86 16.88 10.08 -2.32
C ALA A 86 16.88 8.60 -2.73
N ILE A 87 16.22 8.28 -3.84
CA ILE A 87 16.23 6.96 -4.49
C ILE A 87 16.27 7.21 -6.00
N ASP A 88 17.25 6.63 -6.66
CA ASP A 88 17.37 6.74 -8.11
C ASP A 88 16.15 6.15 -8.82
N GLY A 89 15.67 6.86 -9.84
CA GLY A 89 14.47 6.47 -10.59
C GLY A 89 13.12 6.66 -9.87
N ALA A 90 13.11 7.19 -8.64
CA ALA A 90 11.88 7.48 -7.91
C ALA A 90 11.36 8.89 -8.18
N VAL A 91 10.06 9.09 -7.94
CA VAL A 91 9.50 10.43 -7.74
C VAL A 91 9.85 10.87 -6.32
N GLU A 92 10.65 11.91 -6.20
CA GLU A 92 11.13 12.38 -4.91
C GLU A 92 10.44 13.69 -4.51
N PHE A 93 9.88 13.69 -3.31
CA PHE A 93 9.44 14.91 -2.65
C PHE A 93 10.44 15.31 -1.57
N LYS A 94 10.73 16.60 -1.48
CA LYS A 94 11.65 17.15 -0.49
C LYS A 94 11.04 18.38 0.18
N LYS A 95 11.17 18.47 1.50
CA LYS A 95 10.89 19.70 2.23
C LYS A 95 12.17 20.49 2.38
N GLU A 96 12.20 21.70 1.86
CA GLU A 96 13.34 22.59 1.94
C GLU A 96 12.87 24.03 2.13
N ASN A 97 13.41 24.74 3.11
CA ASN A 97 13.08 26.14 3.42
C ASN A 97 11.58 26.44 3.52
N GLY A 98 10.82 25.49 4.09
CA GLY A 98 9.35 25.61 4.24
C GLY A 98 8.53 25.31 2.97
N GLN A 99 9.18 25.06 1.86
CA GLN A 99 8.54 24.67 0.59
C GLN A 99 8.65 23.16 0.38
N ILE A 100 7.72 22.62 -0.39
CA ILE A 100 7.79 21.25 -0.90
C ILE A 100 8.29 21.32 -2.34
N LEU A 101 9.33 20.57 -2.61
CA LEU A 101 9.89 20.39 -3.95
C LEU A 101 9.54 19.02 -4.46
N ILE A 102 9.41 18.88 -5.78
CA ILE A 102 9.25 17.61 -6.50
C ILE A 102 10.40 17.42 -7.48
N LYS A 103 10.92 16.18 -7.56
CA LYS A 103 11.83 15.72 -8.61
C LYS A 103 11.24 14.48 -9.26
N THR A 104 11.19 14.46 -10.58
CA THR A 104 10.62 13.38 -11.39
C THR A 104 11.72 12.67 -12.17
N PRO A 105 11.66 11.32 -12.32
CA PRO A 105 12.68 10.57 -13.06
C PRO A 105 12.58 10.72 -14.58
N VAL A 106 11.55 11.40 -15.05
CA VAL A 106 11.32 11.77 -16.45
C VAL A 106 10.73 13.17 -16.50
N ASP A 107 10.77 13.81 -17.67
CA ASP A 107 9.99 15.02 -17.90
C ASP A 107 8.50 14.69 -17.72
N ALA A 108 7.79 15.50 -16.95
CA ALA A 108 6.39 15.23 -16.64
C ALA A 108 5.54 16.49 -16.78
N ASN A 109 4.27 16.30 -17.10
CA ASN A 109 3.31 17.38 -17.21
C ASN A 109 2.50 17.51 -15.93
N PHE A 110 2.12 18.74 -15.60
CA PHE A 110 1.10 18.96 -14.58
C PHE A 110 0.04 19.99 -15.05
N MET A 111 -1.16 19.86 -14.50
CA MET A 111 -2.26 20.77 -14.76
C MET A 111 -2.89 21.18 -13.41
N THR A 112 -2.95 22.48 -13.17
CA THR A 112 -3.61 23.03 -11.98
C THR A 112 -5.13 22.88 -12.11
N MET A 113 -5.74 22.19 -11.14
CA MET A 113 -7.17 21.81 -11.24
C MET A 113 -8.13 22.99 -11.26
N ALA A 114 -7.80 24.10 -10.61
CA ALA A 114 -8.67 25.27 -10.52
C ALA A 114 -8.62 26.14 -11.78
N THR A 115 -7.46 26.35 -12.36
CA THR A 115 -7.22 27.30 -13.47
C THR A 115 -6.99 26.61 -14.81
N GLN A 116 -6.82 25.30 -14.81
CA GLN A 116 -6.39 24.49 -15.96
C GLN A 116 -5.02 24.92 -16.56
N ALA A 117 -4.28 25.76 -15.84
CA ALA A 117 -2.94 26.16 -16.24
C ALA A 117 -2.02 24.91 -16.23
N THR A 118 -1.28 24.74 -17.31
CA THR A 118 -0.36 23.63 -17.51
C THR A 118 1.09 24.05 -17.27
N GLY A 119 1.91 23.11 -16.87
CA GLY A 119 3.35 23.26 -16.75
C GLY A 119 4.05 21.93 -16.89
N THR A 120 5.38 21.96 -16.88
CA THR A 120 6.22 20.77 -17.01
C THR A 120 7.23 20.71 -15.88
N THR A 121 7.61 19.51 -15.46
CA THR A 121 8.79 19.28 -14.64
C THR A 121 9.93 18.79 -15.53
N VAL A 122 11.14 19.19 -15.19
CA VAL A 122 12.34 18.73 -15.89
C VAL A 122 12.90 17.51 -15.15
N LYS A 123 13.24 16.49 -15.93
CA LYS A 123 13.83 15.25 -15.43
C LYS A 123 14.99 15.52 -14.45
N ASP A 124 15.01 14.78 -13.35
CA ASP A 124 16.07 14.74 -12.33
C ASP A 124 16.39 16.10 -11.68
N GLN A 125 15.50 17.10 -11.81
CA GLN A 125 15.64 18.40 -11.17
C GLN A 125 14.58 18.64 -10.11
N PHE A 126 14.99 19.16 -8.94
CA PHE A 126 14.04 19.62 -7.94
C PHE A 126 13.42 20.95 -8.35
N GLN A 127 12.10 21.00 -8.33
CA GLN A 127 11.30 22.18 -8.67
C GLN A 127 10.23 22.40 -7.62
N PRO A 128 9.76 23.65 -7.43
CA PRO A 128 8.66 23.92 -6.53
C PRO A 128 7.41 23.09 -6.88
N LEU A 129 6.85 22.42 -5.90
CA LEU A 129 5.61 21.67 -6.07
C LEU A 129 4.42 22.63 -6.20
N VAL A 130 3.64 22.49 -7.25
CA VAL A 130 2.37 23.20 -7.41
C VAL A 130 1.26 22.35 -6.79
N LEU A 131 0.73 22.78 -5.65
CA LEU A 131 -0.36 22.10 -4.96
C LEU A 131 -1.65 22.11 -5.80
N ARG A 132 -2.52 21.12 -5.55
CA ARG A 132 -3.80 20.96 -6.27
C ARG A 132 -3.67 20.89 -7.79
N SER A 133 -2.55 20.33 -8.23
CA SER A 133 -2.27 20.07 -9.63
C SER A 133 -2.16 18.56 -9.86
N LEU A 134 -2.72 18.11 -10.98
CA LEU A 134 -2.59 16.74 -11.44
C LEU A 134 -1.25 16.59 -12.17
N TYR A 135 -0.36 15.87 -11.57
CA TYR A 135 0.91 15.46 -12.18
C TYR A 135 0.72 14.15 -12.93
N THR A 136 1.20 14.09 -14.16
CA THR A 136 1.24 12.87 -14.99
C THR A 136 2.69 12.52 -15.26
N ILE A 137 3.17 11.46 -14.63
CA ILE A 137 4.57 10.98 -14.67
C ILE A 137 4.53 9.55 -15.22
N ASN A 138 4.72 9.38 -16.52
CA ASN A 138 4.40 8.14 -17.23
C ASN A 138 2.93 7.73 -16.96
N GLU A 139 2.72 6.53 -16.44
CA GLU A 139 1.38 6.02 -16.07
C GLU A 139 0.90 6.50 -14.69
N LEU A 140 1.81 7.02 -13.86
CA LEU A 140 1.45 7.53 -12.55
C LEU A 140 0.72 8.88 -12.67
N LYS A 141 -0.49 8.95 -12.13
CA LYS A 141 -1.26 10.19 -11.96
C LYS A 141 -1.40 10.46 -10.48
N LEU A 142 -0.91 11.61 -10.04
CA LEU A 142 -0.98 11.98 -8.64
C LEU A 142 -1.31 13.47 -8.44
N VAL A 143 -1.93 13.75 -7.31
CA VAL A 143 -2.23 15.11 -6.85
C VAL A 143 -1.71 15.25 -5.42
N VAL A 144 -1.08 16.40 -5.12
CA VAL A 144 -0.82 16.82 -3.74
C VAL A 144 -1.86 17.88 -3.39
N PRO A 145 -2.95 17.52 -2.68
CA PRO A 145 -4.07 18.41 -2.49
C PRO A 145 -3.77 19.57 -1.54
N GLU A 146 -2.80 19.39 -0.67
CA GLU A 146 -2.49 20.34 0.40
C GLU A 146 -1.02 20.19 0.84
N GLY A 147 -0.54 21.15 1.63
CA GLY A 147 0.79 21.06 2.24
C GLY A 147 0.92 19.92 3.25
N LEU A 148 2.07 19.87 3.91
CA LEU A 148 2.34 18.86 4.93
C LEU A 148 1.38 18.98 6.11
N LYS A 149 0.95 17.85 6.63
CA LYS A 149 0.05 17.78 7.80
C LYS A 149 0.67 16.98 8.93
N LYS A 150 0.47 17.45 10.14
CA LYS A 150 0.78 16.69 11.36
C LYS A 150 -0.44 15.89 11.79
N GLY A 151 -0.22 14.63 12.14
CA GLY A 151 -1.31 13.78 12.58
C GLY A 151 -0.87 12.37 12.94
N LYS A 152 -1.88 11.56 13.25
CA LYS A 152 -1.76 10.13 13.47
C LYS A 152 -2.53 9.41 12.34
N LEU A 153 -1.82 8.55 11.62
CA LEU A 153 -2.45 7.72 10.60
C LEU A 153 -3.25 6.61 11.27
N MET A 154 -4.51 6.49 10.90
CA MET A 154 -5.41 5.45 11.39
C MET A 154 -6.05 4.72 10.23
N ALA A 155 -6.18 3.41 10.38
CA ALA A 155 -6.88 2.56 9.43
C ALA A 155 -8.37 2.50 9.78
N PHE A 156 -9.22 2.60 8.77
CA PHE A 156 -10.66 2.49 8.89
C PHE A 156 -11.19 1.44 7.91
N GLU A 157 -12.27 0.80 8.30
CA GLU A 157 -13.01 -0.08 7.40
C GLU A 157 -13.74 0.75 6.35
N GLY A 158 -13.59 0.39 5.08
CA GLY A 158 -14.28 1.02 3.96
C GLY A 158 -15.75 0.60 3.83
N ASP A 159 -16.52 1.37 3.10
CA ASP A 159 -17.93 1.10 2.84
C ASP A 159 -18.11 -0.15 1.97
N ARG A 160 -19.08 -1.02 2.33
CA ARG A 160 -19.33 -2.29 1.63
C ARG A 160 -19.75 -2.12 0.18
N LYS A 161 -20.43 -1.02 -0.15
CA LYS A 161 -20.97 -0.79 -1.49
C LYS A 161 -20.05 0.06 -2.35
N LYS A 162 -19.39 1.06 -1.74
CA LYS A 162 -18.56 2.04 -2.47
C LYS A 162 -17.12 1.60 -2.63
N ASP A 163 -16.60 0.84 -1.67
CA ASP A 163 -15.18 0.47 -1.59
C ASP A 163 -14.96 -1.04 -1.88
N GLN A 164 -15.73 -1.61 -2.82
CA GLN A 164 -15.70 -3.06 -3.11
C GLN A 164 -14.34 -3.54 -3.60
N ASN A 165 -13.60 -2.69 -4.31
CA ASN A 165 -12.29 -3.01 -4.87
C ASN A 165 -11.13 -2.58 -3.95
N VAL A 166 -11.43 -1.98 -2.78
CA VAL A 166 -10.38 -1.64 -1.81
C VAL A 166 -9.91 -2.92 -1.12
N PRO A 167 -8.60 -3.19 -1.06
CA PRO A 167 -8.06 -4.39 -0.45
C PRO A 167 -8.39 -4.52 1.03
N ASP A 168 -8.57 -5.75 1.47
CA ASP A 168 -8.55 -6.08 2.89
C ASP A 168 -7.10 -6.11 3.38
N ALA A 169 -6.84 -5.69 4.62
CA ALA A 169 -5.52 -5.73 5.22
C ALA A 169 -5.52 -6.51 6.53
N MET A 170 -4.44 -7.25 6.75
CA MET A 170 -4.21 -8.01 7.97
C MET A 170 -2.81 -7.70 8.49
N THR A 171 -2.73 -7.32 9.75
CA THR A 171 -1.45 -7.18 10.45
C THR A 171 -1.20 -8.43 11.27
N ILE A 172 -0.07 -9.07 11.03
CA ILE A 172 0.36 -10.27 11.74
C ILE A 172 1.66 -10.04 12.47
N GLU A 173 1.82 -10.73 13.58
CA GLU A 173 3.08 -10.92 14.27
C GLU A 173 3.63 -12.29 13.88
N LEU A 174 4.87 -12.31 13.41
CA LEU A 174 5.66 -13.50 13.17
C LEU A 174 6.66 -13.64 14.30
N GLN A 175 6.66 -14.75 14.99
CA GLN A 175 7.61 -15.07 16.04
C GLN A 175 8.37 -16.34 15.68
N GLY A 176 9.65 -16.17 15.38
CA GLY A 176 10.60 -17.25 15.20
C GLY A 176 11.40 -17.55 16.46
N PRO A 177 12.38 -18.46 16.38
CA PRO A 177 13.22 -18.83 17.51
C PRO A 177 14.05 -17.68 18.08
N LYS A 178 14.49 -16.73 17.25
CA LYS A 178 15.39 -15.64 17.64
C LYS A 178 14.80 -14.26 17.44
N THR A 179 13.92 -14.10 16.47
CA THR A 179 13.41 -12.78 16.05
C THR A 179 11.88 -12.71 16.04
N LYS A 180 11.38 -11.49 16.06
CA LYS A 180 9.98 -11.16 16.00
C LYS A 180 9.79 -10.05 14.98
N GLN A 181 8.81 -10.18 14.10
CA GLN A 181 8.48 -9.17 13.08
C GLN A 181 6.97 -8.93 13.02
N ILE A 182 6.61 -7.68 12.75
CA ILE A 182 5.23 -7.32 12.42
C ILE A 182 5.16 -7.10 10.91
N VAL A 183 4.23 -7.78 10.27
CA VAL A 183 4.04 -7.75 8.82
C VAL A 183 2.60 -7.36 8.51
N GLU A 184 2.43 -6.36 7.66
CA GLU A 184 1.12 -6.04 7.07
C GLU A 184 0.99 -6.77 5.73
N LEU A 185 -0.10 -7.50 5.59
CA LEU A 185 -0.51 -8.21 4.39
C LEU A 185 -1.74 -7.49 3.82
N SER A 186 -1.83 -7.46 2.50
CA SER A 186 -2.97 -6.88 1.79
C SER A 186 -3.43 -7.86 0.72
N VAL A 187 -4.74 -8.01 0.58
CA VAL A 187 -5.34 -8.88 -0.43
C VAL A 187 -6.51 -8.19 -1.11
N GLU A 188 -6.48 -8.20 -2.43
CA GLU A 188 -7.62 -7.82 -3.26
C GLU A 188 -8.60 -8.98 -3.34
N ARG A 189 -9.88 -8.67 -3.32
CA ARG A 189 -10.93 -9.70 -3.42
C ARG A 189 -10.83 -10.41 -4.77
N GLY A 190 -10.85 -11.73 -4.71
CA GLY A 190 -10.70 -12.57 -5.89
C GLY A 190 -9.27 -12.83 -6.33
N ASN A 191 -8.27 -12.21 -5.70
CA ASN A 191 -6.86 -12.50 -5.97
C ASN A 191 -6.29 -13.49 -4.94
N PRO A 192 -6.10 -14.76 -5.31
CA PRO A 192 -5.58 -15.78 -4.38
C PRO A 192 -4.06 -15.70 -4.18
N ASN A 193 -3.34 -14.87 -4.95
CA ASN A 193 -1.88 -14.90 -5.06
C ASN A 193 -1.19 -13.67 -4.44
N ALA A 194 -1.82 -12.98 -3.52
CA ALA A 194 -1.22 -11.84 -2.83
C ALA A 194 -0.28 -12.31 -1.71
N TYR A 195 0.98 -12.63 -2.06
CA TYR A 195 1.99 -13.04 -1.10
C TYR A 195 3.02 -11.94 -0.86
N LYS A 196 3.47 -11.82 0.39
CA LYS A 196 4.59 -10.97 0.78
C LYS A 196 5.79 -11.83 1.15
N GLN A 197 6.93 -11.51 0.59
CA GLN A 197 8.19 -12.16 0.96
C GLN A 197 8.69 -11.63 2.29
N VAL A 198 9.04 -12.52 3.20
CA VAL A 198 9.57 -12.21 4.53
C VAL A 198 10.78 -13.11 4.79
N THR A 199 11.87 -12.49 5.21
CA THR A 199 13.07 -13.22 5.65
C THR A 199 13.23 -13.05 7.16
N MET A 200 13.25 -14.14 7.91
CA MET A 200 13.55 -14.15 9.35
C MET A 200 14.21 -15.46 9.77
N ASP A 201 15.10 -15.38 10.71
CA ASP A 201 15.84 -16.52 11.30
C ASP A 201 16.46 -17.47 10.25
N GLY A 202 16.88 -16.92 9.09
CA GLY A 202 17.45 -17.68 7.97
C GLY A 202 16.41 -18.43 7.11
N LEU A 203 15.12 -18.15 7.30
CA LEU A 203 14.04 -18.64 6.44
C LEU A 203 13.59 -17.57 5.47
N ASN A 204 13.39 -17.93 4.21
CA ASN A 204 12.72 -17.11 3.20
C ASN A 204 11.30 -17.65 3.03
N MET A 205 10.33 -16.86 3.44
CA MET A 205 8.93 -17.24 3.45
C MET A 205 8.12 -16.34 2.53
N MET A 206 7.13 -16.89 1.87
CA MET A 206 6.08 -16.15 1.19
C MET A 206 4.80 -16.32 2.02
N ILE A 207 4.29 -15.23 2.56
CA ILE A 207 3.14 -15.24 3.46
C ILE A 207 2.03 -14.42 2.83
N GLY A 208 0.85 -14.98 2.83
CA GLY A 208 -0.35 -14.32 2.32
C GLY A 208 -1.59 -14.80 3.05
N PHE A 209 -2.68 -14.09 2.84
CA PHE A 209 -4.02 -14.53 3.16
C PHE A 209 -4.92 -14.21 1.96
N GLY A 210 -6.01 -14.93 1.80
CA GLY A 210 -6.85 -14.71 0.65
C GLY A 210 -8.09 -15.59 0.65
N PRO A 211 -8.87 -15.56 -0.43
CA PRO A 211 -10.04 -16.40 -0.57
C PRO A 211 -9.66 -17.88 -0.60
N LYS A 212 -10.48 -18.71 0.02
CA LYS A 212 -10.34 -20.15 -0.10
C LYS A 212 -10.66 -20.59 -1.52
N ILE A 213 -9.72 -21.32 -2.12
CA ILE A 213 -9.92 -21.90 -3.46
C ILE A 213 -10.62 -23.24 -3.31
N TYR A 214 -11.73 -23.41 -4.01
CA TYR A 214 -12.43 -24.67 -4.13
C TYR A 214 -12.28 -25.20 -5.55
N ASN A 215 -11.68 -26.37 -5.70
CA ASN A 215 -11.66 -27.06 -6.98
C ASN A 215 -13.04 -27.70 -7.20
N THR A 216 -13.71 -27.33 -8.29
CA THR A 216 -14.95 -27.95 -8.69
C THR A 216 -14.68 -29.26 -9.45
N PRO A 217 -15.51 -30.30 -9.30
CA PRO A 217 -15.36 -31.56 -10.04
C PRO A 217 -15.77 -31.47 -11.52
N PHE A 218 -16.12 -30.28 -12.00
CA PHE A 218 -16.54 -30.00 -13.37
C PHE A 218 -15.86 -28.73 -13.90
N ALA A 219 -15.74 -28.67 -15.22
CA ALA A 219 -15.32 -27.47 -15.94
C ALA A 219 -16.47 -26.91 -16.78
N ILE A 220 -16.62 -25.62 -16.85
CA ILE A 220 -17.55 -24.92 -17.74
C ILE A 220 -16.74 -24.39 -18.92
N LYS A 221 -17.10 -24.73 -20.13
CA LYS A 221 -16.57 -24.19 -21.36
C LYS A 221 -17.58 -23.20 -21.94
N LEU A 222 -17.14 -22.00 -22.24
CA LEU A 222 -17.94 -21.03 -22.99
C LEU A 222 -17.68 -21.29 -24.48
N ASP A 223 -18.72 -21.69 -25.21
CA ASP A 223 -18.63 -22.02 -26.63
C ASP A 223 -18.99 -20.83 -27.52
N ASP A 224 -19.78 -19.87 -27.05
CA ASP A 224 -20.15 -18.68 -27.82
C ASP A 224 -20.57 -17.50 -26.94
N PHE A 225 -20.39 -16.28 -27.44
CA PHE A 225 -20.96 -15.03 -26.89
C PHE A 225 -22.10 -14.59 -27.81
N VAL A 226 -23.31 -14.56 -27.29
CA VAL A 226 -24.47 -14.01 -28.00
C VAL A 226 -24.72 -12.58 -27.54
#